data_75d06e7a1c9dbd9c0ff1a917c7ab19cb
#
_entry.id   75d06e7a1c9dbd9c0ff1a917c7ab19cb
#
_cell.length_a   1.000
_cell.length_b   1.000
_cell.length_c   1.000
_cell.angle_alpha   90.00
_cell.angle_beta   90.00
_cell.angle_gamma   90.00
#
_symmetry.space_group_name_H-M   'P 1'
#
loop_
_entity.id
_entity.type
_entity.pdbx_description
1 polymer ?
#
loop_
_entity_poly.entity_id
_entity_poly.type
_entity_poly.pdbx_seq_one_letter_code
_entity_poly.pdbx_strand_id
1 'polypeptide(L)'
;MGHNNVGYKVRLIHNCIHKYMEAKRSENKDEVTGMQRWIMVYLKNHSDKDIYQKDIEQEFNVSRATASNMLQVMERKNLITRKIANSDARCKKICLTPDASRLLDRAEADVNAMEKHLLTGFSEEEEKQLQGYLDRILKNFGIDNKTDH
;
A
#
# COMPACT_ATOMS: atom_id res chain seq x y z
N MET A 1 -11.67 -28.79 7.33
CA MET A 1 -10.47 -27.95 7.26
C MET A 1 -10.37 -27.13 8.53
N GLY A 2 -9.32 -27.32 9.30
CA GLY A 2 -9.18 -26.65 10.59
C GLY A 2 -9.02 -25.15 10.45
N HIS A 3 -9.75 -24.40 11.25
CA HIS A 3 -9.62 -22.94 11.39
C HIS A 3 -8.24 -22.47 11.89
N ASN A 4 -7.25 -23.36 11.87
CA ASN A 4 -5.93 -23.11 12.47
C ASN A 4 -4.77 -23.08 11.46
N ASN A 5 -5.07 -23.02 10.16
CA ASN A 5 -3.99 -22.89 9.18
C ASN A 5 -3.61 -21.40 8.96
N VAL A 6 -2.35 -21.20 8.59
CA VAL A 6 -1.77 -19.86 8.39
C VAL A 6 -2.52 -19.08 7.30
N GLY A 7 -2.82 -19.71 6.19
CA GLY A 7 -3.51 -19.05 5.07
C GLY A 7 -4.88 -18.52 5.44
N TYR A 8 -5.63 -19.27 6.24
CA TYR A 8 -6.93 -18.83 6.75
C TYR A 8 -6.79 -17.62 7.67
N LYS A 9 -5.80 -17.64 8.58
CA LYS A 9 -5.54 -16.50 9.48
C LYS A 9 -5.11 -15.26 8.71
N VAL A 10 -4.25 -15.41 7.73
CA VAL A 10 -3.83 -14.30 6.85
C VAL A 10 -5.03 -13.68 6.15
N ARG A 11 -5.93 -14.52 5.62
CA ARG A 11 -7.17 -14.03 4.98
C ARG A 11 -8.06 -13.27 5.94
N LEU A 12 -8.25 -13.78 7.17
CA LEU A 12 -9.03 -13.08 8.19
C LEU A 12 -8.41 -11.73 8.57
N ILE A 13 -7.10 -11.70 8.76
CA ILE A 13 -6.36 -10.47 9.06
C ILE A 13 -6.55 -9.46 7.93
N HIS A 14 -6.40 -9.89 6.68
CA HIS A 14 -6.64 -9.03 5.52
C HIS A 14 -8.05 -8.41 5.55
N ASN A 15 -9.06 -9.21 5.82
CA ASN A 15 -10.45 -8.75 5.90
C ASN A 15 -10.65 -7.76 7.06
N CYS A 16 -10.02 -8.01 8.20
CA CYS A 16 -10.08 -7.12 9.36
C CYS A 16 -9.44 -5.77 9.06
N ILE A 17 -8.26 -5.77 8.43
CA ILE A 17 -7.58 -4.55 7.99
C ILE A 17 -8.48 -3.77 7.03
N HIS A 18 -9.05 -4.46 6.04
CA HIS A 18 -9.93 -3.83 5.06
C HIS A 18 -11.13 -3.16 5.73
N LYS A 19 -11.80 -3.84 6.64
CA LYS A 19 -12.95 -3.28 7.38
C LYS A 19 -12.55 -2.08 8.23
N TYR A 20 -11.40 -2.15 8.91
CA TYR A 20 -10.89 -1.06 9.73
C TYR A 20 -10.64 0.19 8.89
N MET A 21 -9.96 0.03 7.75
CA MET A 21 -9.64 1.15 6.85
C MET A 21 -10.89 1.73 6.20
N GLU A 22 -11.88 0.90 5.84
CA GLU A 22 -13.15 1.35 5.30
C GLU A 22 -13.97 2.17 6.32
N ALA A 23 -13.97 1.77 7.59
CA ALA A 23 -14.61 2.53 8.66
C ALA A 23 -13.96 3.91 8.83
N LYS A 24 -12.63 3.98 8.79
CA LYS A 24 -11.90 5.25 8.84
C LYS A 24 -12.21 6.15 7.65
N ARG A 25 -12.27 5.58 6.46
CA ARG A 25 -12.65 6.30 5.25
C ARG A 25 -14.05 6.90 5.36
N SER A 26 -15.02 6.12 5.84
CA SER A 26 -16.40 6.56 6.05
C SER A 26 -16.49 7.73 7.03
N GLU A 27 -15.79 7.64 8.18
CA GLU A 27 -15.73 8.71 9.18
C GLU A 27 -15.18 10.02 8.61
N ASN A 28 -14.15 9.94 7.77
CA ASN A 28 -13.46 11.09 7.21
C ASN A 28 -14.10 11.61 5.92
N LYS A 29 -15.15 11.01 5.42
CA LYS A 29 -15.76 11.29 4.11
C LYS A 29 -14.74 11.27 2.96
N ASP A 30 -13.77 10.40 3.10
CA ASP A 30 -12.64 10.28 2.17
C ASP A 30 -13.01 9.31 1.06
N GLU A 31 -12.94 9.76 -0.19
CA GLU A 31 -13.24 8.95 -1.38
C GLU A 31 -12.07 8.03 -1.80
N VAL A 32 -10.97 8.07 -1.08
CA VAL A 32 -9.77 7.28 -1.38
C VAL A 32 -9.93 5.87 -0.81
N THR A 33 -9.73 4.83 -1.64
CA THR A 33 -9.76 3.43 -1.20
C THR A 33 -8.53 3.09 -0.36
N GLY A 34 -8.57 1.98 0.41
CA GLY A 34 -7.44 1.52 1.21
C GLY A 34 -6.18 1.31 0.38
N MET A 35 -6.28 0.65 -0.78
CA MET A 35 -5.13 0.41 -1.67
C MET A 35 -4.59 1.72 -2.25
N GLN A 36 -5.46 2.66 -2.59
CA GLN A 36 -5.04 3.99 -3.08
C GLN A 36 -4.25 4.74 -2.01
N ARG A 37 -4.65 4.65 -0.74
CA ARG A 37 -3.89 5.23 0.39
C ARG A 37 -2.49 4.63 0.49
N TRP A 38 -2.39 3.31 0.39
CA TRP A 38 -1.09 2.62 0.41
C TRP A 38 -0.18 3.10 -0.71
N ILE A 39 -0.72 3.24 -1.92
CA ILE A 39 0.03 3.75 -3.08
C ILE A 39 0.48 5.20 -2.84
N MET A 40 -0.40 6.05 -2.30
CA MET A 40 -0.07 7.44 -2.00
C MET A 40 1.06 7.55 -0.98
N VAL A 41 1.01 6.77 0.10
CA VAL A 41 2.06 6.71 1.12
C VAL A 41 3.38 6.21 0.52
N TYR A 42 3.32 5.19 -0.31
CA TYR A 42 4.49 4.66 -1.02
C TYR A 42 5.14 5.72 -1.91
N LEU A 43 4.35 6.44 -2.70
CA LEU A 43 4.85 7.51 -3.57
C LEU A 43 5.50 8.65 -2.77
N LYS A 44 4.93 9.00 -1.63
CA LYS A 44 5.51 10.02 -0.73
C LYS A 44 6.85 9.56 -0.18
N ASN A 45 6.92 8.35 0.33
CA ASN A 45 8.14 7.81 0.94
C ASN A 45 9.27 7.58 -0.06
N HIS A 46 8.97 7.52 -1.36
CA HIS A 46 9.93 7.34 -2.44
C HIS A 46 9.98 8.55 -3.38
N SER A 47 9.74 9.73 -2.84
CA SER A 47 9.76 11.00 -3.61
C SER A 47 11.13 11.34 -4.22
N ASP A 48 12.20 10.72 -3.72
CA ASP A 48 13.57 10.83 -4.23
C ASP A 48 13.85 9.97 -5.47
N LYS A 49 12.91 9.11 -5.85
CA LYS A 49 13.03 8.19 -6.99
C LYS A 49 11.91 8.42 -8.00
N ASP A 50 12.19 8.05 -9.25
CA ASP A 50 11.16 7.98 -10.28
C ASP A 50 10.39 6.66 -10.12
N ILE A 51 9.09 6.75 -9.91
CA ILE A 51 8.22 5.59 -9.74
C ILE A 51 7.37 5.39 -10.98
N TYR A 52 7.34 4.16 -11.47
CA TYR A 52 6.59 3.72 -12.64
C TYR A 52 5.53 2.68 -12.24
N GLN A 53 4.60 2.39 -13.12
CA GLN A 53 3.57 1.37 -12.88
C GLN A 53 4.16 0.02 -12.50
N LYS A 54 5.26 -0.38 -13.13
CA LYS A 54 5.95 -1.64 -12.84
C LYS A 54 6.39 -1.73 -11.38
N ASP A 55 6.83 -0.62 -10.80
CA ASP A 55 7.22 -0.56 -9.40
C ASP A 55 6.01 -0.78 -8.47
N ILE A 56 4.85 -0.23 -8.84
CA ILE A 56 3.59 -0.46 -8.11
C ILE A 56 3.15 -1.92 -8.23
N GLU A 57 3.24 -2.52 -9.40
CA GLU A 57 2.92 -3.94 -9.61
C GLU A 57 3.76 -4.83 -8.70
N GLN A 58 5.05 -4.57 -8.61
CA GLN A 58 5.98 -5.35 -7.79
C GLN A 58 5.78 -5.11 -6.30
N GLU A 59 5.67 -3.86 -5.88
CA GLU A 59 5.54 -3.49 -4.47
C GLU A 59 4.27 -4.06 -3.85
N PHE A 60 3.14 -3.97 -4.55
CA PHE A 60 1.85 -4.39 -4.04
C PHE A 60 1.43 -5.78 -4.52
N ASN A 61 2.28 -6.47 -5.26
CA ASN A 61 2.00 -7.80 -5.80
C ASN A 61 0.64 -7.89 -6.49
N VAL A 62 0.41 -6.96 -7.39
CA VAL A 62 -0.82 -6.90 -8.19
C VAL A 62 -0.52 -7.11 -9.67
N SER A 63 -1.51 -7.58 -10.42
CA SER A 63 -1.38 -7.77 -11.86
C SER A 63 -1.25 -6.42 -12.58
N ARG A 64 -0.70 -6.46 -13.79
CA ARG A 64 -0.61 -5.29 -14.66
C ARG A 64 -1.98 -4.65 -14.90
N ALA A 65 -3.01 -5.48 -15.15
CA ALA A 65 -4.37 -4.99 -15.37
C ALA A 65 -4.93 -4.29 -14.12
N THR A 66 -4.73 -4.87 -12.94
CA THR A 66 -5.17 -4.28 -11.67
C THR A 66 -4.47 -2.96 -11.40
N ALA A 67 -3.14 -2.92 -11.55
CA ALA A 67 -2.37 -1.69 -11.36
C ALA A 67 -2.81 -0.60 -12.35
N SER A 68 -2.96 -0.95 -13.62
CA SER A 68 -3.42 -0.01 -14.65
C SER A 68 -4.78 0.60 -14.31
N ASN A 69 -5.74 -0.22 -13.90
CA ASN A 69 -7.08 0.24 -13.53
C ASN A 69 -7.06 1.15 -12.30
N MET A 70 -6.31 0.77 -11.27
CA MET A 70 -6.17 1.59 -10.06
C MET A 70 -5.55 2.95 -10.35
N LEU A 71 -4.48 2.99 -11.13
CA LEU A 71 -3.79 4.22 -11.48
C LEU A 71 -4.66 5.13 -12.36
N GLN A 72 -5.45 4.57 -13.28
CA GLN A 72 -6.40 5.34 -14.07
C GLN A 72 -7.46 6.01 -13.18
N VAL A 73 -8.00 5.29 -12.21
CA VAL A 73 -8.95 5.85 -11.25
C VAL A 73 -8.31 6.95 -10.41
N MET A 74 -7.10 6.74 -9.92
CA MET A 74 -6.37 7.74 -9.15
C MET A 74 -6.07 9.00 -9.98
N GLU A 75 -5.75 8.84 -11.25
CA GLU A 75 -5.53 9.97 -12.16
C GLU A 75 -6.82 10.77 -12.39
N ARG A 76 -7.95 10.10 -12.60
CA ARG A 76 -9.26 10.74 -12.72
C ARG A 76 -9.69 11.50 -11.46
N LYS A 77 -9.32 10.98 -10.29
CA LYS A 77 -9.57 11.63 -8.99
C LYS A 77 -8.58 12.76 -8.68
N ASN A 78 -7.68 13.06 -9.60
CA ASN A 78 -6.62 14.06 -9.42
C ASN A 78 -5.69 13.78 -8.23
N LEU A 79 -5.45 12.52 -7.92
CA LEU A 79 -4.52 12.09 -6.87
C LEU A 79 -3.10 11.96 -7.38
N ILE A 80 -2.96 11.55 -8.64
CA ILE A 80 -1.68 11.37 -9.33
C ILE A 80 -1.70 11.98 -10.72
N THR A 81 -0.51 12.28 -11.23
CA THR A 81 -0.26 12.55 -12.64
C THR A 81 0.70 11.50 -13.17
N ARG A 82 0.60 11.20 -14.46
CA ARG A 82 1.54 10.35 -15.17
C ARG A 82 2.23 11.18 -16.23
N LYS A 83 3.55 11.37 -16.07
CA LYS A 83 4.36 12.17 -16.98
C LYS A 83 5.32 11.28 -17.74
N ILE A 84 5.49 11.55 -19.04
CA ILE A 84 6.51 10.86 -19.84
C ILE A 84 7.89 11.21 -19.26
N ALA A 85 8.61 10.17 -18.83
CA ALA A 85 9.99 10.29 -18.41
C ALA A 85 10.89 9.88 -19.59
N ASN A 86 11.75 10.77 -20.00
CA ASN A 86 12.64 10.59 -21.16
C ASN A 86 11.86 10.41 -22.49
N SER A 87 12.51 9.89 -23.52
CA SER A 87 11.93 9.73 -24.87
C SER A 87 11.03 8.48 -25.03
N ASP A 88 10.88 7.64 -23.99
CA ASP A 88 10.04 6.44 -24.06
C ASP A 88 8.63 6.72 -23.55
N ALA A 89 7.67 6.88 -24.48
CA ALA A 89 6.26 7.13 -24.19
C ALA A 89 5.56 5.97 -23.45
N ARG A 90 6.19 4.79 -23.35
CA ARG A 90 5.64 3.63 -22.63
C ARG A 90 5.91 3.69 -21.13
N CYS A 91 6.92 4.48 -20.71
CA CYS A 91 7.30 4.64 -19.31
C CYS A 91 6.86 6.01 -18.81
N LYS A 92 5.75 6.04 -18.08
CA LYS A 92 5.22 7.25 -17.48
C LYS A 92 5.53 7.28 -15.99
N LYS A 93 6.26 8.30 -15.56
CA LYS A 93 6.54 8.57 -14.17
C LYS A 93 5.24 8.93 -13.44
N ILE A 94 5.01 8.27 -12.31
CA ILE A 94 3.85 8.52 -11.45
C ILE A 94 4.23 9.53 -10.39
N CYS A 95 3.49 10.62 -10.31
CA CYS A 95 3.71 11.68 -9.33
C CYS A 95 2.43 11.98 -8.57
N LEU A 96 2.55 12.26 -7.27
CA LEU A 96 1.43 12.81 -6.50
C LEU A 96 1.10 14.22 -7.00
N THR A 97 -0.19 14.54 -7.04
CA THR A 97 -0.63 15.91 -7.29
C THR A 97 -0.51 16.78 -6.03
N PRO A 98 -0.45 18.11 -6.17
CA PRO A 98 -0.50 18.99 -5.00
C PRO A 98 -1.74 18.80 -4.13
N ASP A 99 -2.89 18.51 -4.73
CA ASP A 99 -4.14 18.26 -4.00
C ASP A 99 -4.10 16.97 -3.18
N ALA A 100 -3.34 15.97 -3.63
CA ALA A 100 -3.15 14.72 -2.92
C ALA A 100 -2.45 14.91 -1.57
N SER A 101 -1.66 15.95 -1.39
CA SER A 101 -0.91 16.19 -0.15
C SER A 101 -1.82 16.30 1.07
N ARG A 102 -2.99 16.92 0.94
CA ARG A 102 -3.95 17.09 2.03
C ARG A 102 -4.61 15.75 2.41
N LEU A 103 -4.90 14.93 1.41
CA LEU A 103 -5.44 13.58 1.61
C LEU A 103 -4.36 12.64 2.13
N LEU A 104 -3.11 12.88 1.76
CA LEU A 104 -1.97 12.07 2.14
C LEU A 104 -1.70 12.10 3.65
N ASP A 105 -1.72 13.26 4.27
CA ASP A 105 -1.53 13.39 5.71
C ASP A 105 -2.56 12.55 6.47
N ARG A 106 -3.80 12.58 6.00
CA ARG A 106 -4.90 11.78 6.55
C ARG A 106 -4.71 10.29 6.28
N ALA A 107 -4.33 9.93 5.06
CA ALA A 107 -4.05 8.55 4.66
C ALA A 107 -2.92 7.95 5.49
N GLU A 108 -1.85 8.69 5.68
CA GLU A 108 -0.70 8.28 6.49
C GLU A 108 -1.07 8.07 7.96
N ALA A 109 -1.85 8.98 8.52
CA ALA A 109 -2.35 8.86 9.89
C ALA A 109 -3.25 7.62 10.07
N ASP A 110 -4.11 7.32 9.10
CA ASP A 110 -4.98 6.15 9.14
C ASP A 110 -4.17 4.84 9.06
N VAL A 111 -3.15 4.78 8.21
CA VAL A 111 -2.24 3.63 8.12
C VAL A 111 -1.48 3.43 9.43
N ASN A 112 -0.95 4.49 10.00
CA ASN A 112 -0.23 4.42 11.28
C ASN A 112 -1.15 3.97 12.43
N ALA A 113 -2.39 4.44 12.45
CA ALA A 113 -3.37 4.02 13.46
C ALA A 113 -3.72 2.53 13.30
N MET A 114 -3.86 2.06 12.07
CA MET A 114 -4.12 0.65 11.78
C MET A 114 -2.93 -0.23 12.22
N GLU A 115 -1.69 0.18 11.94
CA GLU A 115 -0.48 -0.53 12.37
C GLU A 115 -0.42 -0.65 13.90
N LYS A 116 -0.68 0.43 14.62
CA LYS A 116 -0.74 0.41 16.09
C LYS A 116 -1.83 -0.55 16.59
N HIS A 117 -2.98 -0.57 15.93
CA HIS A 117 -4.07 -1.47 16.28
C HIS A 117 -3.71 -2.94 16.07
N LEU A 118 -3.07 -3.25 14.94
CA LEU A 118 -2.58 -4.60 14.63
C LEU A 118 -1.60 -5.12 15.70
N LEU A 119 -0.74 -4.25 16.20
CA LEU A 119 0.36 -4.61 17.07
C LEU A 119 0.06 -4.37 18.56
N THR A 120 -1.20 -4.13 18.90
CA THR A 120 -1.65 -3.95 20.29
C THR A 120 -1.24 -5.16 21.14
N GLY A 121 -0.50 -4.93 22.21
CA GLY A 121 -0.04 -5.98 23.12
C GLY A 121 1.25 -6.70 22.69
N PHE A 122 1.82 -6.34 21.55
CA PHE A 122 3.12 -6.84 21.11
C PHE A 122 4.26 -6.00 21.71
N SER A 123 5.33 -6.66 22.16
CA SER A 123 6.58 -5.97 22.48
C SER A 123 7.35 -5.63 21.21
N GLU A 124 8.34 -4.73 21.29
CA GLU A 124 9.22 -4.41 20.16
C GLU A 124 9.94 -5.66 19.62
N GLU A 125 10.34 -6.56 20.49
CA GLU A 125 10.99 -7.82 20.12
C GLU A 125 10.03 -8.74 19.37
N GLU A 126 8.79 -8.88 19.86
CA GLU A 126 7.74 -9.66 19.20
C GLU A 126 7.36 -9.08 17.87
N GLU A 127 7.30 -7.76 17.74
CA GLU A 127 7.06 -7.07 16.47
C GLU A 127 8.15 -7.40 15.45
N LYS A 128 9.42 -7.32 15.84
CA LYS A 128 10.55 -7.68 14.96
C LYS A 128 10.48 -9.15 14.53
N GLN A 129 10.14 -10.05 15.45
CA GLN A 129 9.98 -11.47 15.12
C GLN A 129 8.83 -11.68 14.12
N LEU A 130 7.70 -11.03 14.32
CA LEU A 130 6.55 -11.10 13.41
C LEU A 130 6.93 -10.60 12.01
N GLN A 131 7.59 -9.44 11.92
CA GLN A 131 8.08 -8.90 10.65
C GLN A 131 8.99 -9.91 9.93
N GLY A 132 9.92 -10.50 10.66
CA GLY A 132 10.83 -11.51 10.11
C GLY A 132 10.10 -12.75 9.57
N TYR A 133 9.07 -13.22 10.25
CA TYR A 133 8.27 -14.35 9.79
C TYR A 133 7.45 -14.00 8.55
N LEU A 134 6.87 -12.82 8.51
CA LEU A 134 6.12 -12.34 7.34
C LEU A 134 7.05 -12.20 6.12
N ASP A 135 8.24 -11.67 6.30
CA ASP A 135 9.24 -11.55 5.23
C ASP A 135 9.65 -12.93 4.69
N ARG A 136 9.80 -13.93 5.56
CA ARG A 136 10.08 -15.30 5.13
C ARG A 136 8.95 -15.89 4.31
N ILE A 137 7.69 -15.62 4.67
CA ILE A 137 6.53 -16.06 3.90
C ILE A 137 6.52 -15.38 2.52
N LEU A 138 6.73 -14.07 2.48
CA LEU A 138 6.79 -13.31 1.23
C LEU A 138 7.88 -13.83 0.31
N LYS A 139 9.05 -14.14 0.85
CA LYS A 139 10.17 -14.69 0.09
C LYS A 139 9.83 -16.02 -0.57
N ASN A 140 9.01 -16.87 0.08
CA ASN A 140 8.55 -18.12 -0.52
C ASN A 140 7.71 -17.91 -1.79
N PHE A 141 7.11 -16.73 -1.94
CA PHE A 141 6.38 -16.32 -3.15
C PHE A 141 7.23 -15.48 -4.11
N GLY A 142 8.54 -15.44 -3.90
CA GLY A 142 9.47 -14.69 -4.76
C GLY A 142 9.47 -13.18 -4.52
N ILE A 143 8.90 -12.72 -3.40
CA ILE A 143 8.87 -11.31 -3.02
C ILE A 143 10.00 -11.05 -2.04
N ASP A 144 11.02 -10.33 -2.49
CA ASP A 144 12.08 -9.81 -1.63
C ASP A 144 11.67 -8.41 -1.15
N ASN A 145 11.14 -8.33 0.06
CA ASN A 145 11.05 -7.06 0.76
C ASN A 145 12.46 -6.65 1.18
N LYS A 146 13.15 -5.97 0.29
CA LYS A 146 14.30 -5.17 0.73
C LYS A 146 13.69 -4.00 1.50
N THR A 147 13.66 -4.13 2.80
CA THR A 147 13.45 -3.01 3.70
C THR A 147 14.60 -2.04 3.46
N ASP A 148 14.39 -1.07 2.58
CA ASP A 148 15.20 0.12 2.57
C ASP A 148 14.86 0.87 3.88
N HIS A 149 15.70 0.68 4.87
CA HIS A 149 15.75 1.52 6.06
C HIS A 149 16.36 2.87 5.72
#